data_1aa0ac5e3062b0d4dcbd0d0db27a4464
#
_entry.id   1aa0ac5e3062b0d4dcbd0d0db27a4464
#
_cell.length_a   1.000
_cell.length_b   1.000
_cell.length_c   1.000
_cell.angle_alpha   90.00
_cell.angle_beta   90.00
_cell.angle_gamma   90.00
#
_symmetry.space_group_name_H-M   'P 1'
#
loop_
_entity.id
_entity.type
_entity.pdbx_description
1 polymer ?
#
loop_
_entity_poly.entity_id
_entity_poly.type
_entity_poly.pdbx_seq_one_letter_code
_entity_poly.pdbx_strand_id
1 'polypeptide(L)'
;MKDGFLKAAAFSPALRVADCTYNAQQILEQLQAAAQRGVKLAVFPEFCLTGYTCGDLFLQRTLQQGALDALEWLLAQTRTLDTVALVGLPLLVHGKLYNCAAVLCRGQLLGIVPKTYLPNYGEFYEKRQFTPGSTEVQTVTVCGQQVLFGTSLLFRCRQMPSFVLGVELCEDLWSALPPSTFHALAGATVIANLSASDETVGKAEYRRALVANQSARLLCG
;
A
#
# COMPACT_ATOMS: atom_id res chain seq x y z
N MET A 1 -13.27 10.31 13.71
CA MET A 1 -14.35 10.11 12.73
C MET A 1 -15.61 10.69 13.37
N LYS A 2 -16.23 11.62 12.71
CA LYS A 2 -17.41 12.33 13.25
C LYS A 2 -18.50 12.31 12.19
N ASP A 3 -19.72 12.05 12.59
CA ASP A 3 -20.92 12.07 11.75
C ASP A 3 -20.85 11.15 10.50
N GLY A 4 -20.12 10.04 10.59
CA GLY A 4 -19.95 9.09 9.48
C GLY A 4 -18.90 9.49 8.44
N PHE A 5 -18.22 10.62 8.62
CA PHE A 5 -17.17 11.10 7.71
C PHE A 5 -15.78 10.66 8.18
N LEU A 6 -14.96 10.30 7.21
CA LEU A 6 -13.54 9.97 7.38
C LEU A 6 -12.70 10.89 6.50
N LYS A 7 -11.67 11.52 7.10
CA LYS A 7 -10.68 12.28 6.33
C LYS A 7 -9.59 11.33 5.87
N ALA A 8 -9.44 11.18 4.56
CA ALA A 8 -8.34 10.46 3.92
C ALA A 8 -7.39 11.43 3.23
N ALA A 9 -6.13 11.03 3.06
CA ALA A 9 -5.14 11.76 2.30
C ALA A 9 -4.22 10.79 1.53
N ALA A 10 -3.93 11.12 0.28
CA ALA A 10 -2.88 10.51 -0.52
C ALA A 10 -1.65 11.41 -0.50
N PHE A 11 -0.47 10.80 -0.41
CA PHE A 11 0.81 11.49 -0.28
C PHE A 11 1.74 11.15 -1.44
N SER A 12 2.60 12.09 -1.79
CA SER A 12 3.68 11.91 -2.73
C SER A 12 4.95 12.54 -2.15
N PRO A 13 5.62 11.85 -1.21
CA PRO A 13 6.84 12.38 -0.58
C PRO A 13 8.00 12.46 -1.57
N ALA A 14 8.95 13.35 -1.29
CA ALA A 14 10.23 13.33 -1.99
C ALA A 14 11.01 12.08 -1.56
N LEU A 15 11.29 11.19 -2.51
CA LEU A 15 11.97 9.93 -2.26
C LEU A 15 13.40 9.93 -2.83
N ARG A 16 14.26 9.11 -2.22
CA ARG A 16 15.58 8.75 -2.75
C ARG A 16 15.61 7.26 -3.05
N VAL A 17 16.02 6.91 -4.26
CA VAL A 17 16.12 5.51 -4.69
C VAL A 17 17.08 4.75 -3.77
N ALA A 18 16.62 3.62 -3.22
CA ALA A 18 17.33 2.72 -2.31
C ALA A 18 17.74 3.33 -0.95
N ASP A 19 17.35 4.56 -0.62
CA ASP A 19 17.61 5.18 0.69
C ASP A 19 16.40 5.01 1.62
N CYS A 20 16.26 3.79 2.15
CA CYS A 20 15.08 3.42 2.95
C CYS A 20 14.95 4.27 4.22
N THR A 21 16.08 4.67 4.83
CA THR A 21 16.09 5.50 6.04
C THR A 21 15.54 6.89 5.76
N TYR A 22 16.04 7.55 4.72
CA TYR A 22 15.54 8.85 4.30
C TYR A 22 14.06 8.80 3.94
N ASN A 23 13.66 7.80 3.17
CA ASN A 23 12.27 7.64 2.72
C ASN A 23 11.31 7.43 3.90
N ALA A 24 11.71 6.62 4.89
CA ALA A 24 10.92 6.44 6.10
C ALA A 24 10.75 7.74 6.90
N GLN A 25 11.80 8.57 6.99
CA GLN A 25 11.72 9.88 7.64
C GLN A 25 10.71 10.80 6.93
N GLN A 26 10.75 10.86 5.59
CA GLN A 26 9.81 11.66 4.81
C GLN A 26 8.35 11.17 4.97
N ILE A 27 8.14 9.87 5.04
CA ILE A 27 6.83 9.26 5.32
C ILE A 27 6.35 9.66 6.71
N LEU A 28 7.21 9.56 7.73
CA LEU A 28 6.84 9.91 9.11
C LEU A 28 6.45 11.38 9.26
N GLU A 29 7.22 12.30 8.69
CA GLU A 29 6.94 13.74 8.72
C GLU A 29 5.55 14.05 8.16
N GLN A 30 5.23 13.49 6.99
CA GLN A 30 3.93 13.68 6.36
C GLN A 30 2.80 13.02 7.16
N LEU A 31 3.04 11.83 7.72
CA LEU A 31 2.06 11.11 8.53
C LEU A 31 1.74 11.86 9.84
N GLN A 32 2.73 12.43 10.49
CA GLN A 32 2.54 13.26 11.69
C GLN A 32 1.74 14.53 11.37
N ALA A 33 2.08 15.21 10.27
CA ALA A 33 1.32 16.39 9.82
C ALA A 33 -0.13 16.02 9.44
N ALA A 34 -0.34 14.86 8.84
CA ALA A 34 -1.67 14.33 8.52
C ALA A 34 -2.49 14.05 9.79
N ALA A 35 -1.88 13.42 10.78
CA ALA A 35 -2.53 13.09 12.06
C ALA A 35 -2.98 14.37 12.79
N GLN A 36 -2.12 15.42 12.82
CA GLN A 36 -2.46 16.73 13.38
C GLN A 36 -3.66 17.39 12.69
N ARG A 37 -3.85 17.11 11.39
CA ARG A 37 -5.01 17.61 10.60
C ARG A 37 -6.24 16.69 10.71
N GLY A 38 -6.18 15.66 11.54
CA GLY A 38 -7.28 14.71 11.77
C GLY A 38 -7.50 13.70 10.64
N VAL A 39 -6.48 13.47 9.79
CA VAL A 39 -6.51 12.40 8.78
C VAL A 39 -6.54 11.05 9.48
N LYS A 40 -7.41 10.14 9.04
CA LYS A 40 -7.58 8.80 9.60
C LYS A 40 -7.09 7.69 8.65
N LEU A 41 -6.98 7.99 7.37
CA LEU A 41 -6.40 7.10 6.36
C LEU A 41 -5.35 7.89 5.57
N ALA A 42 -4.10 7.44 5.63
CA ALA A 42 -2.96 8.00 4.90
C ALA A 42 -2.42 6.96 3.92
N VAL A 43 -2.42 7.27 2.63
CA VAL A 43 -1.97 6.37 1.57
C VAL A 43 -0.69 6.92 0.95
N PHE A 44 0.39 6.15 1.06
CA PHE A 44 1.69 6.46 0.46
C PHE A 44 1.89 5.64 -0.83
N PRO A 45 2.81 6.04 -1.72
CA PRO A 45 3.02 5.36 -2.98
C PRO A 45 3.51 3.91 -2.84
N GLU A 46 3.29 3.14 -3.89
CA GLU A 46 3.94 1.85 -4.13
C GLU A 46 5.46 1.99 -4.00
N PHE A 47 6.11 1.06 -3.29
CA PHE A 47 7.54 1.09 -2.99
C PHE A 47 8.06 2.39 -2.35
N CYS A 48 7.24 3.12 -1.63
CA CYS A 48 7.66 4.40 -1.04
C CYS A 48 8.82 4.27 -0.03
N LEU A 49 9.09 3.07 0.51
CA LEU A 49 10.27 2.84 1.35
C LEU A 49 11.57 2.71 0.56
N THR A 50 11.53 2.24 -0.68
CA THR A 50 12.73 1.97 -1.48
C THR A 50 12.88 2.90 -2.69
N GLY A 51 11.77 3.46 -3.18
CA GLY A 51 11.63 3.97 -4.53
C GLY A 51 11.30 2.83 -5.51
N TYR A 52 10.57 3.16 -6.57
CA TYR A 52 10.13 2.19 -7.58
C TYR A 52 11.27 1.75 -8.52
N THR A 53 12.19 2.65 -8.84
CA THR A 53 13.21 2.45 -9.89
C THR A 53 14.49 1.77 -9.40
N CYS A 54 14.42 0.95 -8.35
CA CYS A 54 15.56 0.21 -7.81
C CYS A 54 16.09 -0.90 -8.75
N GLY A 55 15.30 -1.35 -9.72
CA GLY A 55 15.72 -2.39 -10.67
C GLY A 55 16.19 -3.67 -9.96
N ASP A 56 17.33 -4.22 -10.37
CA ASP A 56 17.87 -5.45 -9.79
C ASP A 56 18.38 -5.30 -8.34
N LEU A 57 18.44 -4.08 -7.79
CA LEU A 57 18.72 -3.88 -6.36
C LEU A 57 17.63 -4.54 -5.48
N PHE A 58 16.41 -4.70 -5.98
CA PHE A 58 15.35 -5.45 -5.25
C PHE A 58 15.76 -6.88 -4.90
N LEU A 59 16.65 -7.51 -5.69
CA LEU A 59 17.15 -8.85 -5.44
C LEU A 59 18.27 -8.90 -4.38
N GLN A 60 18.77 -7.75 -3.95
CA GLN A 60 19.83 -7.67 -2.96
C GLN A 60 19.28 -7.67 -1.54
N ARG A 61 19.86 -8.53 -0.69
CA ARG A 61 19.48 -8.64 0.73
C ARG A 61 19.61 -7.31 1.49
N THR A 62 20.59 -6.48 1.13
CA THR A 62 20.80 -5.16 1.74
C THR A 62 19.58 -4.25 1.57
N LEU A 63 19.00 -4.18 0.36
CA LEU A 63 17.81 -3.37 0.13
C LEU A 63 16.57 -3.97 0.82
N GLN A 64 16.40 -5.28 0.75
CA GLN A 64 15.29 -5.99 1.40
C GLN A 64 15.32 -5.78 2.91
N GLN A 65 16.50 -5.93 3.54
CA GLN A 65 16.65 -5.70 4.97
C GLN A 65 16.46 -4.22 5.31
N GLY A 66 17.04 -3.30 4.53
CA GLY A 66 16.85 -1.86 4.74
C GLY A 66 15.38 -1.43 4.69
N ALA A 67 14.56 -2.05 3.82
CA ALA A 67 13.12 -1.81 3.77
C ALA A 67 12.40 -2.32 5.03
N LEU A 68 12.80 -3.49 5.56
CA LEU A 68 12.26 -4.03 6.81
C LEU A 68 12.67 -3.19 8.01
N ASP A 69 13.93 -2.78 8.12
CA ASP A 69 14.42 -1.93 9.20
C ASP A 69 13.69 -0.57 9.22
N ALA A 70 13.45 0.00 8.03
CA ALA A 70 12.70 1.23 7.86
C ALA A 70 11.22 1.07 8.26
N LEU A 71 10.59 -0.05 7.93
CA LEU A 71 9.23 -0.37 8.36
C LEU A 71 9.17 -0.54 9.89
N GLU A 72 10.09 -1.27 10.49
CA GLU A 72 10.17 -1.47 11.93
C GLU A 72 10.35 -0.14 12.67
N TRP A 73 11.21 0.73 12.15
CA TRP A 73 11.40 2.06 12.68
C TRP A 73 10.10 2.89 12.59
N LEU A 74 9.39 2.88 11.46
CA LEU A 74 8.09 3.55 11.31
C LEU A 74 7.06 3.03 12.32
N LEU A 75 6.98 1.72 12.52
CA LEU A 75 6.08 1.13 13.52
C LEU A 75 6.39 1.67 14.92
N ALA A 76 7.66 1.78 15.28
CA ALA A 76 8.06 2.33 16.58
C ALA A 76 7.67 3.81 16.73
N GLN A 77 7.84 4.63 15.69
CA GLN A 77 7.54 6.06 15.71
C GLN A 77 6.04 6.38 15.66
N THR A 78 5.21 5.44 15.18
CA THR A 78 3.77 5.69 14.96
C THR A 78 2.87 5.14 16.07
N ARG A 79 3.41 4.67 17.18
CA ARG A 79 2.66 4.05 18.30
C ARG A 79 1.55 4.93 18.86
N THR A 80 1.72 6.23 18.84
CA THR A 80 0.75 7.20 19.37
C THR A 80 -0.22 7.73 18.31
N LEU A 81 0.01 7.40 17.01
CA LEU A 81 -0.81 7.88 15.91
C LEU A 81 -1.98 6.92 15.67
N ASP A 82 -3.20 7.42 15.65
CA ASP A 82 -4.41 6.66 15.36
C ASP A 82 -4.83 6.73 13.88
N THR A 83 -3.95 7.22 13.02
CA THR A 83 -4.08 7.21 11.56
C THR A 83 -3.68 5.84 11.03
N VAL A 84 -4.54 5.22 10.23
CA VAL A 84 -4.16 4.05 9.43
C VAL A 84 -3.27 4.53 8.29
N ALA A 85 -2.07 3.97 8.16
CA ALA A 85 -1.15 4.28 7.07
C ALA A 85 -0.91 3.06 6.21
N LEU A 86 -0.81 3.29 4.90
CA LEU A 86 -0.51 2.30 3.88
C LEU A 86 0.85 2.65 3.28
N VAL A 87 1.81 1.74 3.41
CA VAL A 87 3.22 1.97 3.05
C VAL A 87 3.68 0.88 2.09
N GLY A 88 4.18 1.26 0.92
CA GLY A 88 4.68 0.33 -0.11
C GLY A 88 6.10 -0.13 0.15
N LEU A 89 6.36 -1.45 0.04
CA LEU A 89 7.69 -2.05 0.22
C LEU A 89 7.85 -3.39 -0.52
N PRO A 90 9.10 -3.78 -0.86
CA PRO A 90 9.39 -5.16 -1.25
C PRO A 90 9.43 -6.05 -0.01
N LEU A 91 8.85 -7.24 -0.08
CA LEU A 91 8.86 -8.21 1.02
C LEU A 91 9.19 -9.62 0.54
N LEU A 92 10.18 -10.23 1.18
CA LEU A 92 10.56 -11.62 0.95
C LEU A 92 9.72 -12.54 1.87
N VAL A 93 8.90 -13.40 1.29
CA VAL A 93 8.07 -14.39 2.02
C VAL A 93 8.31 -15.76 1.41
N HIS A 94 8.71 -16.73 2.24
CA HIS A 94 8.99 -18.12 1.82
C HIS A 94 9.86 -18.23 0.55
N GLY A 95 10.92 -17.41 0.48
CA GLY A 95 11.87 -17.42 -0.64
C GLY A 95 11.36 -16.71 -1.91
N LYS A 96 10.19 -16.10 -1.90
CA LYS A 96 9.61 -15.34 -3.02
C LYS A 96 9.52 -13.87 -2.65
N LEU A 97 9.90 -13.00 -3.58
CA LEU A 97 9.84 -11.54 -3.38
C LEU A 97 8.50 -11.01 -3.92
N TYR A 98 7.86 -10.16 -3.13
CA TYR A 98 6.57 -9.55 -3.45
C TYR A 98 6.64 -8.03 -3.39
N ASN A 99 5.86 -7.37 -4.25
CA ASN A 99 5.52 -5.96 -4.15
C ASN A 99 4.31 -5.84 -3.21
N CYS A 100 4.46 -5.16 -2.07
CA CYS A 100 3.47 -5.20 -1.00
C CYS A 100 3.06 -3.82 -0.51
N ALA A 101 1.84 -3.73 -0.01
CA ALA A 101 1.36 -2.67 0.87
C ALA A 101 1.27 -3.19 2.31
N ALA A 102 2.01 -2.57 3.22
CA ALA A 102 1.85 -2.76 4.66
C ALA A 102 0.78 -1.82 5.19
N VAL A 103 -0.21 -2.36 5.89
CA VAL A 103 -1.26 -1.60 6.57
C VAL A 103 -0.89 -1.50 8.04
N LEU A 104 -0.66 -0.30 8.52
CA LEU A 104 -0.19 -0.07 9.88
C LEU A 104 -1.03 0.95 10.64
N CYS A 105 -1.17 0.77 11.94
CA CYS A 105 -1.84 1.69 12.85
C CYS A 105 -1.31 1.51 14.28
N ARG A 106 -1.01 2.60 14.96
CA ARG A 106 -0.57 2.60 16.37
C ARG A 106 0.62 1.66 16.65
N GLY A 107 1.59 1.63 15.72
CA GLY A 107 2.77 0.78 15.85
C GLY A 107 2.53 -0.71 15.58
N GLN A 108 1.36 -1.07 15.08
CA GLN A 108 1.00 -2.44 14.74
C GLN A 108 0.83 -2.61 13.24
N LEU A 109 1.30 -3.72 12.71
CA LEU A 109 0.96 -4.20 11.38
C LEU A 109 -0.41 -4.88 11.46
N LEU A 110 -1.38 -4.34 10.72
CA LEU A 110 -2.73 -4.91 10.64
C LEU A 110 -2.81 -6.02 9.60
N GLY A 111 -1.97 -5.97 8.58
CA GLY A 111 -1.86 -6.96 7.51
C GLY A 111 -0.94 -6.47 6.40
N ILE A 112 -0.63 -7.37 5.47
CA ILE A 112 0.19 -7.09 4.30
C ILE A 112 -0.52 -7.60 3.05
N VAL A 113 -0.68 -6.72 2.08
CA VAL A 113 -1.36 -7.00 0.81
C VAL A 113 -0.32 -7.03 -0.31
N PRO A 114 -0.02 -8.19 -0.91
CA PRO A 114 0.82 -8.27 -2.09
C PRO A 114 0.06 -7.86 -3.36
N LYS A 115 0.77 -7.30 -4.34
CA LYS A 115 0.24 -6.95 -5.66
C LYS A 115 -0.20 -8.20 -6.42
N THR A 116 -1.40 -8.17 -6.99
CA THR A 116 -1.97 -9.29 -7.74
C THR A 116 -1.46 -9.33 -9.17
N TYR A 117 -1.50 -8.21 -9.87
CA TYR A 117 -1.11 -8.11 -11.28
C TYR A 117 0.22 -7.38 -11.42
N LEU A 118 1.21 -8.07 -11.97
CA LEU A 118 2.54 -7.50 -12.20
C LEU A 118 2.65 -7.03 -13.66
N PRO A 119 2.83 -5.72 -13.91
CA PRO A 119 3.04 -5.22 -15.26
C PRO A 119 4.35 -5.76 -15.83
N ASN A 120 4.33 -6.15 -17.11
CA ASN A 120 5.49 -6.70 -17.80
C ASN A 120 5.45 -6.31 -19.29
N TYR A 121 5.32 -5.01 -19.53
CA TYR A 121 5.24 -4.38 -20.84
C TYR A 121 5.80 -2.95 -20.78
N GLY A 122 6.22 -2.41 -21.93
CA GLY A 122 6.83 -1.09 -21.99
C GLY A 122 8.06 -0.97 -21.08
N GLU A 123 8.04 0.02 -20.21
CA GLU A 123 9.03 0.27 -19.17
C GLU A 123 8.91 -0.64 -17.95
N PHE A 124 7.80 -1.37 -17.82
CA PHE A 124 7.53 -2.23 -16.67
C PHE A 124 7.97 -3.68 -16.94
N TYR A 125 8.74 -4.26 -16.02
CA TYR A 125 9.12 -5.68 -16.04
C TYR A 125 9.21 -6.27 -14.62
N GLU A 126 8.18 -6.01 -13.84
CA GLU A 126 8.11 -6.46 -12.44
C GLU A 126 8.20 -7.98 -12.29
N LYS A 127 7.78 -8.76 -13.29
CA LYS A 127 7.87 -10.24 -13.26
C LYS A 127 9.30 -10.77 -13.20
N ARG A 128 10.31 -9.91 -13.47
CA ARG A 128 11.73 -10.24 -13.29
C ARG A 128 12.09 -10.41 -11.82
N GLN A 129 11.56 -9.56 -10.94
CA GLN A 129 11.91 -9.52 -9.53
C GLN A 129 10.83 -10.08 -8.61
N PHE A 130 9.55 -9.92 -8.98
CA PHE A 130 8.43 -10.14 -8.07
C PHE A 130 7.54 -11.31 -8.46
N THR A 131 6.92 -11.89 -7.44
CA THR A 131 5.89 -12.94 -7.56
C THR A 131 4.51 -12.31 -7.39
N PRO A 132 3.50 -12.69 -8.20
CA PRO A 132 2.12 -12.26 -8.01
C PRO A 132 1.59 -12.70 -6.64
N GLY A 133 0.79 -11.84 -6.01
CA GLY A 133 0.04 -12.20 -4.81
C GLY A 133 -1.05 -13.23 -5.09
N SER A 134 -1.46 -13.93 -4.04
CA SER A 134 -2.54 -14.93 -4.07
C SER A 134 -3.68 -14.51 -3.15
N THR A 135 -4.89 -14.97 -3.46
CA THR A 135 -6.06 -14.84 -2.58
C THR A 135 -5.99 -15.74 -1.35
N GLU A 136 -5.10 -16.73 -1.35
CA GLU A 136 -4.81 -17.55 -0.19
C GLU A 136 -4.18 -16.70 0.91
N VAL A 137 -4.82 -16.66 2.08
CA VAL A 137 -4.34 -15.90 3.23
C VAL A 137 -3.45 -16.78 4.08
N GLN A 138 -2.26 -16.31 4.37
CA GLN A 138 -1.31 -16.98 5.25
C GLN A 138 -0.85 -16.06 6.38
N THR A 139 -0.37 -16.63 7.47
CA THR A 139 0.25 -15.86 8.56
C THR A 139 1.76 -15.83 8.34
N VAL A 140 2.35 -14.64 8.38
CA VAL A 140 3.78 -14.41 8.25
C VAL A 140 4.30 -13.61 9.42
N THR A 141 5.60 -13.71 9.70
CA THR A 141 6.25 -12.89 10.74
C THR A 141 7.03 -11.76 10.07
N VAL A 142 6.66 -10.51 10.37
CA VAL A 142 7.31 -9.30 9.84
C VAL A 142 7.54 -8.33 10.99
N CYS A 143 8.77 -7.79 11.12
CA CYS A 143 9.17 -6.89 12.21
C CYS A 143 8.74 -7.43 13.61
N GLY A 144 8.93 -8.73 13.84
CA GLY A 144 8.56 -9.40 15.10
C GLY A 144 7.06 -9.58 15.35
N GLN A 145 6.19 -9.18 14.40
CA GLN A 145 4.74 -9.32 14.52
C GLN A 145 4.22 -10.43 13.61
N GLN A 146 3.27 -11.23 14.10
CA GLN A 146 2.52 -12.17 13.25
C GLN A 146 1.36 -11.43 12.58
N VAL A 147 1.33 -11.44 11.26
CA VAL A 147 0.35 -10.71 10.48
C VAL A 147 -0.22 -11.56 9.34
N LEU A 148 -1.42 -11.24 8.89
CA LEU A 148 -2.01 -11.85 7.72
C LEU A 148 -1.38 -11.27 6.44
N PHE A 149 -1.11 -12.16 5.49
CA PHE A 149 -0.57 -11.85 4.17
C PHE A 149 -1.48 -12.46 3.10
N GLY A 150 -1.98 -11.65 2.18
CA GLY A 150 -2.84 -12.10 1.08
C GLY A 150 -3.54 -10.93 0.39
N THR A 151 -4.01 -11.17 -0.84
CA THR A 151 -4.67 -10.12 -1.66
C THR A 151 -6.12 -9.88 -1.28
N SER A 152 -6.76 -10.77 -0.52
CA SER A 152 -8.19 -10.73 -0.17
C SER A 152 -8.48 -10.10 1.20
N LEU A 153 -7.50 -9.43 1.82
CA LEU A 153 -7.66 -8.85 3.16
C LEU A 153 -8.56 -7.61 3.12
N LEU A 154 -9.48 -7.54 4.09
CA LEU A 154 -10.27 -6.35 4.39
C LEU A 154 -9.99 -5.87 5.81
N PHE A 155 -9.91 -4.53 5.98
CA PHE A 155 -9.61 -3.90 7.26
C PHE A 155 -10.82 -3.11 7.74
N ARG A 156 -11.48 -3.61 8.79
CA ARG A 156 -12.69 -2.98 9.34
C ARG A 156 -12.39 -2.14 10.57
N CYS A 157 -12.91 -0.92 10.59
CA CYS A 157 -12.83 -0.07 11.77
C CYS A 157 -13.88 -0.45 12.81
N ARG A 158 -13.46 -0.79 14.04
CA ARG A 158 -14.38 -1.15 15.13
C ARG A 158 -15.28 0.01 15.57
N GLN A 159 -14.74 1.25 15.52
CA GLN A 159 -15.47 2.46 15.94
C GLN A 159 -16.38 3.02 14.86
N MET A 160 -16.19 2.64 13.61
CA MET A 160 -17.01 3.00 12.46
C MET A 160 -17.17 1.77 11.55
N PRO A 161 -18.11 0.85 11.87
CA PRO A 161 -18.25 -0.42 11.15
C PRO A 161 -18.57 -0.27 9.66
N SER A 162 -19.08 0.89 9.24
CA SER A 162 -19.28 1.25 7.83
C SER A 162 -17.97 1.57 7.09
N PHE A 163 -16.86 1.78 7.79
CA PHE A 163 -15.54 1.93 7.18
C PHE A 163 -14.85 0.57 7.07
N VAL A 164 -14.85 0.02 5.88
CA VAL A 164 -14.17 -1.23 5.52
C VAL A 164 -13.24 -0.93 4.36
N LEU A 165 -11.94 -1.05 4.61
CA LEU A 165 -10.88 -0.73 3.66
C LEU A 165 -10.45 -1.98 2.90
N GLY A 166 -10.50 -1.93 1.56
CA GLY A 166 -9.80 -2.82 0.63
C GLY A 166 -8.52 -2.14 0.11
N VAL A 167 -7.49 -2.93 -0.15
CA VAL A 167 -6.19 -2.43 -0.63
C VAL A 167 -5.76 -3.17 -1.88
N GLU A 168 -5.30 -2.42 -2.87
CA GLU A 168 -4.72 -2.94 -4.11
C GLU A 168 -3.52 -2.09 -4.54
N LEU A 169 -2.71 -2.55 -5.48
CA LEU A 169 -1.50 -1.84 -5.89
C LEU A 169 -1.49 -1.59 -7.41
N CYS A 170 -1.38 -0.34 -7.78
CA CYS A 170 -1.06 0.19 -9.11
C CYS A 170 -1.78 -0.58 -10.25
N GLU A 171 -1.08 -1.51 -10.92
CA GLU A 171 -1.58 -2.31 -12.05
C GLU A 171 -2.87 -3.09 -11.73
N ASP A 172 -3.11 -3.38 -10.46
CA ASP A 172 -4.33 -4.07 -10.05
C ASP A 172 -5.59 -3.35 -10.53
N LEU A 173 -5.61 -2.00 -10.47
CA LEU A 173 -6.73 -1.19 -10.97
C LEU A 173 -6.88 -1.22 -12.50
N TRP A 174 -5.76 -1.38 -13.23
CA TRP A 174 -5.74 -1.35 -14.70
C TRP A 174 -6.11 -2.69 -15.33
N SER A 175 -6.13 -3.74 -14.53
CA SER A 175 -6.48 -5.09 -14.98
C SER A 175 -7.96 -5.19 -15.37
N ALA A 176 -8.28 -6.19 -16.20
CA ALA A 176 -9.66 -6.44 -16.62
C ALA A 176 -10.56 -6.83 -15.41
N LEU A 177 -9.98 -7.39 -14.36
CA LEU A 177 -10.68 -7.84 -13.16
C LEU A 177 -9.94 -7.36 -11.89
N PRO A 178 -10.07 -6.07 -11.53
CA PRO A 178 -9.38 -5.50 -10.39
C PRO A 178 -9.73 -6.19 -9.06
N PRO A 179 -8.77 -6.39 -8.14
CA PRO A 179 -9.05 -6.91 -6.80
C PRO A 179 -10.11 -6.11 -6.05
N SER A 180 -10.18 -4.78 -6.27
CA SER A 180 -11.21 -3.90 -5.71
C SER A 180 -12.62 -4.36 -6.01
N THR A 181 -12.88 -5.03 -7.14
CA THR A 181 -14.18 -5.62 -7.46
C THR A 181 -14.58 -6.68 -6.41
N PHE A 182 -13.67 -7.57 -6.07
CA PHE A 182 -13.92 -8.60 -5.05
C PHE A 182 -13.97 -8.02 -3.65
N HIS A 183 -13.13 -7.02 -3.36
CA HIS A 183 -13.19 -6.31 -2.08
C HIS A 183 -14.55 -5.65 -1.86
N ALA A 184 -15.10 -4.97 -2.86
CA ALA A 184 -16.43 -4.35 -2.78
C ALA A 184 -17.54 -5.41 -2.59
N LEU A 185 -17.51 -6.51 -3.33
CA LEU A 185 -18.44 -7.62 -3.16
C LEU A 185 -18.36 -8.25 -1.78
N ALA A 186 -17.17 -8.23 -1.14
CA ALA A 186 -16.96 -8.69 0.23
C ALA A 186 -17.27 -7.61 1.29
N GLY A 187 -17.75 -6.44 0.89
CA GLY A 187 -18.22 -5.37 1.78
C GLY A 187 -17.24 -4.24 2.05
N ALA A 188 -16.18 -4.09 1.23
CA ALA A 188 -15.36 -2.89 1.29
C ALA A 188 -16.20 -1.65 0.91
N THR A 189 -15.95 -0.54 1.59
CA THR A 189 -16.59 0.75 1.32
C THR A 189 -15.60 1.83 0.91
N VAL A 190 -14.31 1.56 1.10
CA VAL A 190 -13.20 2.41 0.67
C VAL A 190 -12.13 1.53 0.05
N ILE A 191 -11.62 1.93 -1.10
CA ILE A 191 -10.51 1.25 -1.78
C ILE A 191 -9.30 2.19 -1.79
N ALA A 192 -8.16 1.68 -1.37
CA ALA A 192 -6.88 2.38 -1.50
C ALA A 192 -6.00 1.66 -2.52
N ASN A 193 -5.53 2.41 -3.51
CA ASN A 193 -4.59 1.94 -4.53
C ASN A 193 -3.25 2.67 -4.36
N LEU A 194 -2.19 1.93 -4.01
CA LEU A 194 -0.84 2.47 -3.93
C LEU A 194 -0.19 2.40 -5.31
N SER A 195 0.15 3.54 -5.89
CA SER A 195 0.71 3.61 -7.24
C SER A 195 2.06 4.32 -7.29
N ALA A 196 2.92 3.82 -8.19
CA ALA A 196 4.13 4.49 -8.68
C ALA A 196 4.11 4.46 -10.22
N SER A 197 3.00 4.90 -10.80
CA SER A 197 2.76 4.90 -12.23
C SER A 197 3.50 6.06 -12.90
N ASP A 198 4.03 5.83 -14.09
CA ASP A 198 4.59 6.87 -14.95
C ASP A 198 3.55 7.94 -15.33
N GLU A 199 4.03 9.09 -15.79
CA GLU A 199 3.18 10.18 -16.27
C GLU A 199 3.48 10.44 -17.75
N THR A 200 2.60 9.97 -18.61
CA THR A 200 2.64 10.22 -20.06
C THR A 200 1.50 11.13 -20.50
N VAL A 201 1.61 11.71 -21.70
CA VAL A 201 0.60 12.63 -22.25
C VAL A 201 -0.78 11.95 -22.28
N GLY A 202 -1.76 12.57 -21.61
CA GLY A 202 -3.13 12.06 -21.51
C GLY A 202 -3.38 11.02 -20.42
N LYS A 203 -2.35 10.45 -19.80
CA LYS A 203 -2.51 9.38 -18.79
C LYS A 203 -3.18 9.88 -17.51
N ALA A 204 -2.91 11.11 -17.08
CA ALA A 204 -3.53 11.69 -15.88
C ALA A 204 -5.05 11.75 -15.98
N GLU A 205 -5.59 12.17 -17.13
CA GLU A 205 -7.02 12.23 -17.36
C GLU A 205 -7.65 10.84 -17.41
N TYR A 206 -7.00 9.92 -18.10
CA TYR A 206 -7.45 8.52 -18.16
C TYR A 206 -7.44 7.87 -16.78
N ARG A 207 -6.39 8.09 -15.97
CA ARG A 207 -6.31 7.58 -14.58
C ARG A 207 -7.46 8.10 -13.73
N ARG A 208 -7.78 9.40 -13.81
CA ARG A 208 -8.91 9.98 -13.09
C ARG A 208 -10.25 9.37 -13.54
N ALA A 209 -10.43 9.19 -14.84
CA ALA A 209 -11.63 8.55 -15.38
C ALA A 209 -11.75 7.10 -14.91
N LEU A 210 -10.66 6.35 -14.91
CA LEU A 210 -10.59 4.96 -14.43
C LEU A 210 -10.98 4.86 -12.96
N VAL A 211 -10.37 5.68 -12.10
CA VAL A 211 -10.67 5.72 -10.65
C VAL A 211 -12.13 6.12 -10.41
N ALA A 212 -12.61 7.17 -11.07
CA ALA A 212 -14.00 7.63 -10.92
C ALA A 212 -15.01 6.56 -11.38
N ASN A 213 -14.73 5.89 -12.49
CA ASN A 213 -15.58 4.81 -12.99
C ASN A 213 -15.60 3.62 -12.03
N GLN A 214 -14.44 3.22 -11.51
CA GLN A 214 -14.33 2.12 -10.55
C GLN A 214 -15.06 2.44 -9.25
N SER A 215 -14.88 3.65 -8.71
CA SER A 215 -15.59 4.14 -7.53
C SER A 215 -17.13 4.12 -7.74
N ALA A 216 -17.60 4.63 -8.86
CA ALA A 216 -19.02 4.65 -9.18
C ALA A 216 -19.62 3.25 -9.34
N ARG A 217 -18.91 2.34 -10.02
CA ARG A 217 -19.37 0.94 -10.20
C ARG A 217 -19.43 0.15 -8.90
N LEU A 218 -18.47 0.38 -8.02
CA LEU A 218 -18.32 -0.38 -6.78
C LEU A 218 -19.04 0.26 -5.59
N LEU A 219 -19.54 1.50 -5.75
CA LEU A 219 -20.11 2.31 -4.66
C LEU A 219 -19.15 2.45 -3.49
N CYS A 220 -17.85 2.58 -3.77
CA CYS A 220 -16.77 2.74 -2.81
C CYS A 220 -16.11 4.11 -2.95
N GLY A 221 -15.68 4.69 -1.81
CA GLY A 221 -14.82 5.86 -1.81
C GLY A 221 -13.38 5.54 -2.19
#